data_63599b4607c40f9b710cc72f745f4d50
#
_entry.id   63599b4607c40f9b710cc72f745f4d50
#
_cell.length_a   1.000
_cell.length_b   1.000
_cell.length_c   1.000
_cell.angle_alpha   90.00
_cell.angle_beta   90.00
_cell.angle_gamma   90.00
#
_symmetry.space_group_name_H-M   'P 1'
#
loop_
_entity.id
_entity.type
_entity.pdbx_description
1 polymer ?
#
loop_
_entity_poly.entity_id
_entity_poly.type
_entity_poly.pdbx_seq_one_letter_code
_entity_poly.pdbx_strand_id
1 'polypeptide(L)'
;MGDTLIKYDVDTFEEVFQRILISLGISRSLDEIKIAFLNSEREAKDINLLSSFGKIKCEEYWHQWDSLVLKHLKITDNEGLGRIVQFRWFDFVDSTLYPEVKEVLSELKQRGLKVGLISNGYEEEINLILEKADLEKTTFDIIVGVDTIRQTKPNPDIFKYAISKLNVKPEEAMFVGDSVEADYEGAENAGIQALLLDRTGRNQSDLRIIKNLKEILSQIA
;
A
#
# COMPACT_ATOMS: atom_id res chain seq x y z
N MET A 1 0.88 3.26 3.33
CA MET A 1 0.31 4.44 2.64
C MET A 1 -1.21 4.47 2.81
N GLY A 2 -1.93 3.43 2.48
CA GLY A 2 -3.31 3.24 2.92
C GLY A 2 -3.37 3.35 4.43
N ASP A 3 -4.49 3.74 5.00
CA ASP A 3 -4.74 3.95 6.43
C ASP A 3 -3.74 4.86 7.19
N THR A 4 -2.59 5.17 6.58
CA THR A 4 -1.63 6.16 7.10
C THR A 4 -1.88 7.54 6.52
N LEU A 5 -1.74 7.71 5.20
CA LEU A 5 -1.95 8.96 4.47
C LEU A 5 -3.28 8.99 3.73
N ILE A 6 -3.69 7.84 3.20
CA ILE A 6 -4.81 7.65 2.28
C ILE A 6 -5.92 6.86 2.97
N LYS A 7 -7.14 7.37 2.83
CA LYS A 7 -8.37 6.66 3.15
C LYS A 7 -9.01 6.18 1.85
N TYR A 8 -9.36 4.91 1.80
CA TYR A 8 -10.12 4.34 0.68
C TYR A 8 -11.63 4.32 0.98
N ASP A 9 -12.46 4.39 -0.06
CA ASP A 9 -13.93 4.31 0.02
C ASP A 9 -14.47 2.87 0.06
N VAL A 10 -13.57 1.90 0.02
CA VAL A 10 -13.87 0.46 0.03
C VAL A 10 -13.17 -0.21 1.20
N ASP A 11 -13.85 -1.20 1.78
CA ASP A 11 -13.30 -1.96 2.90
C ASP A 11 -12.43 -3.14 2.42
N THR A 12 -12.70 -3.66 1.21
CA THR A 12 -12.00 -4.84 0.68
C THR A 12 -11.74 -4.76 -0.82
N PHE A 13 -10.70 -5.45 -1.27
CA PHE A 13 -10.37 -5.57 -2.70
C PHE A 13 -11.42 -6.35 -3.48
N GLU A 14 -12.10 -7.29 -2.84
CA GLU A 14 -13.20 -8.05 -3.43
C GLU A 14 -14.39 -7.17 -3.82
N GLU A 15 -14.67 -6.10 -3.05
CA GLU A 15 -15.69 -5.11 -3.40
C GLU A 15 -15.31 -4.33 -4.67
N VAL A 16 -14.04 -3.95 -4.80
CA VAL A 16 -13.54 -3.29 -6.02
C VAL A 16 -13.73 -4.21 -7.22
N PHE A 17 -13.29 -5.47 -7.10
CA PHE A 17 -13.42 -6.47 -8.14
C PHE A 17 -14.90 -6.65 -8.55
N GLN A 18 -15.82 -6.73 -7.57
CA GLN A 18 -17.25 -6.81 -7.81
C GLN A 18 -17.78 -5.61 -8.60
N ARG A 19 -17.44 -4.38 -8.19
CA ARG A 19 -17.84 -3.14 -8.87
C ARG A 19 -17.38 -3.13 -10.33
N ILE A 20 -16.15 -3.57 -10.59
CA ILE A 20 -15.61 -3.68 -11.95
C ILE A 20 -16.43 -4.69 -12.75
N LEU A 21 -16.65 -5.91 -12.24
CA LEU A 21 -17.44 -6.94 -12.93
C LEU A 21 -18.86 -6.45 -13.25
N ILE A 22 -19.53 -5.82 -12.30
CA ILE A 22 -20.88 -5.27 -12.50
C ILE A 22 -20.88 -4.24 -13.66
N SER A 23 -19.86 -3.37 -13.72
CA SER A 23 -19.73 -2.37 -14.78
C SER A 23 -19.52 -2.97 -16.19
N LEU A 24 -19.06 -4.23 -16.22
CA LEU A 24 -18.88 -5.03 -17.44
C LEU A 24 -20.08 -5.94 -17.74
N GLY A 25 -21.18 -5.80 -16.98
CA GLY A 25 -22.39 -6.62 -17.15
C GLY A 25 -22.28 -8.01 -16.55
N ILE A 26 -21.25 -8.29 -15.76
CA ILE A 26 -21.02 -9.59 -15.13
C ILE A 26 -21.47 -9.52 -13.67
N SER A 27 -22.47 -10.29 -13.29
CA SER A 27 -22.97 -10.35 -11.91
C SER A 27 -22.36 -11.54 -11.17
N ARG A 28 -21.76 -11.25 -10.02
CA ARG A 28 -21.30 -12.24 -9.01
C ARG A 28 -21.57 -11.68 -7.63
N SER A 29 -21.95 -12.55 -6.72
CA SER A 29 -22.10 -12.16 -5.31
C SER A 29 -20.72 -11.89 -4.68
N LEU A 30 -20.69 -11.07 -3.64
CA LEU A 30 -19.45 -10.78 -2.91
C LEU A 30 -18.86 -12.05 -2.30
N ASP A 31 -19.71 -12.99 -1.85
CA ASP A 31 -19.25 -14.27 -1.29
C ASP A 31 -18.58 -15.16 -2.35
N GLU A 32 -19.12 -15.21 -3.58
CA GLU A 32 -18.45 -15.92 -4.68
C GLU A 32 -17.08 -15.32 -4.97
N ILE A 33 -16.97 -14.00 -4.97
CA ILE A 33 -15.70 -13.30 -5.21
C ILE A 33 -14.72 -13.57 -4.07
N LYS A 34 -15.13 -13.48 -2.81
CA LYS A 34 -14.30 -13.82 -1.65
C LYS A 34 -13.74 -15.23 -1.72
N ILE A 35 -14.59 -16.19 -2.09
CA ILE A 35 -14.17 -17.60 -2.29
C ILE A 35 -13.17 -17.70 -3.45
N ALA A 36 -13.41 -16.98 -4.54
CA ALA A 36 -12.48 -16.97 -5.68
C ALA A 36 -11.12 -16.37 -5.28
N PHE A 37 -11.09 -15.26 -4.54
CA PHE A 37 -9.84 -14.68 -4.03
C PHE A 37 -9.06 -15.66 -3.16
N LEU A 38 -9.71 -16.32 -2.19
CA LEU A 38 -9.07 -17.33 -1.34
C LEU A 38 -8.49 -18.50 -2.14
N ASN A 39 -9.20 -18.97 -3.17
CA ASN A 39 -8.72 -20.06 -4.02
C ASN A 39 -7.57 -19.57 -4.94
N SER A 40 -7.66 -18.35 -5.43
CA SER A 40 -6.59 -17.72 -6.23
C SER A 40 -5.32 -17.55 -5.43
N GLU A 41 -5.40 -17.14 -4.15
CA GLU A 41 -4.24 -17.03 -3.28
C GLU A 41 -3.54 -18.38 -3.10
N ARG A 42 -4.29 -19.46 -2.88
CA ARG A 42 -3.74 -20.81 -2.77
C ARG A 42 -3.04 -21.24 -4.06
N GLU A 43 -3.71 -21.07 -5.20
CA GLU A 43 -3.13 -21.43 -6.50
C GLU A 43 -1.92 -20.55 -6.83
N ALA A 44 -1.99 -19.23 -6.57
CA ALA A 44 -0.88 -18.30 -6.76
C ALA A 44 0.36 -18.69 -5.95
N LYS A 45 0.17 -19.24 -4.74
CA LYS A 45 1.25 -19.79 -3.92
C LYS A 45 1.86 -21.03 -4.59
N ASP A 46 1.02 -21.96 -5.06
CA ASP A 46 1.46 -23.22 -5.68
C ASP A 46 2.25 -22.98 -6.97
N ILE A 47 1.88 -21.97 -7.76
CA ILE A 47 2.60 -21.59 -8.99
C ILE A 47 3.71 -20.55 -8.76
N ASN A 48 4.03 -20.21 -7.50
CA ASN A 48 5.02 -19.20 -7.11
C ASN A 48 4.72 -17.76 -7.57
N LEU A 49 3.49 -17.43 -7.94
CA LEU A 49 3.12 -16.08 -8.34
C LEU A 49 3.31 -15.08 -7.19
N LEU A 50 2.90 -15.44 -5.95
CA LEU A 50 3.06 -14.56 -4.79
C LEU A 50 4.53 -14.17 -4.56
N SER A 51 5.46 -15.10 -4.80
CA SER A 51 6.89 -14.84 -4.65
C SER A 51 7.47 -13.95 -5.75
N SER A 52 6.74 -13.71 -6.84
CA SER A 52 7.13 -12.83 -7.95
C SER A 52 6.73 -11.38 -7.74
N PHE A 53 5.94 -11.08 -6.68
CA PHE A 53 5.51 -9.72 -6.35
C PHE A 53 6.71 -8.78 -6.21
N GLY A 54 6.68 -7.66 -6.92
CA GLY A 54 7.78 -6.71 -6.99
C GLY A 54 9.00 -7.17 -7.82
N LYS A 55 9.02 -8.42 -8.32
CA LYS A 55 10.13 -8.96 -9.13
C LYS A 55 9.82 -8.98 -10.62
N ILE A 56 8.56 -9.03 -10.98
CA ILE A 56 8.05 -8.85 -12.35
C ILE A 56 7.32 -7.52 -12.45
N LYS A 57 6.98 -7.08 -13.66
CA LYS A 57 6.26 -5.82 -13.87
C LYS A 57 4.89 -5.83 -13.18
N CYS A 58 4.45 -4.67 -12.72
CA CYS A 58 3.15 -4.46 -12.09
C CYS A 58 2.01 -5.03 -12.95
N GLU A 59 1.95 -4.64 -14.23
CA GLU A 59 0.95 -5.12 -15.19
C GLU A 59 0.95 -6.65 -15.31
N GLU A 60 2.12 -7.27 -15.38
CA GLU A 60 2.25 -8.72 -15.53
C GLU A 60 1.79 -9.46 -14.28
N TYR A 61 2.13 -8.96 -13.09
CA TYR A 61 1.73 -9.57 -11.82
C TYR A 61 0.20 -9.55 -11.65
N TRP A 62 -0.40 -8.36 -11.78
CA TRP A 62 -1.84 -8.21 -11.57
C TRP A 62 -2.67 -8.90 -12.65
N HIS A 63 -2.20 -8.90 -13.91
CA HIS A 63 -2.87 -9.67 -14.96
C HIS A 63 -2.93 -11.17 -14.62
N GLN A 64 -1.83 -11.75 -14.14
CA GLN A 64 -1.83 -13.15 -13.71
C GLN A 64 -2.77 -13.38 -12.52
N TRP A 65 -2.74 -12.49 -11.52
CA TRP A 65 -3.63 -12.55 -10.37
C TRP A 65 -5.11 -12.47 -10.77
N ASP A 66 -5.48 -11.46 -11.54
CA ASP A 66 -6.87 -11.25 -11.97
C ASP A 66 -7.38 -12.41 -12.84
N SER A 67 -6.52 -12.99 -13.69
CA SER A 67 -6.84 -14.18 -14.46
C SER A 67 -7.13 -15.41 -13.59
N LEU A 68 -6.41 -15.58 -12.47
CA LEU A 68 -6.73 -16.62 -11.48
C LEU A 68 -8.11 -16.39 -10.82
N VAL A 69 -8.40 -15.15 -10.42
CA VAL A 69 -9.70 -14.82 -9.83
C VAL A 69 -10.84 -15.09 -10.81
N LEU A 70 -10.71 -14.67 -12.06
CA LEU A 70 -11.70 -14.94 -13.12
C LEU A 70 -11.87 -16.45 -13.36
N LYS A 71 -10.80 -17.23 -13.38
CA LYS A 71 -10.82 -18.69 -13.49
C LYS A 71 -11.63 -19.32 -12.36
N HIS A 72 -11.39 -18.90 -11.10
CA HIS A 72 -12.12 -19.43 -9.95
C HIS A 72 -13.59 -18.99 -9.91
N LEU A 73 -13.93 -17.86 -10.51
CA LEU A 73 -15.31 -17.42 -10.77
C LEU A 73 -15.97 -18.13 -11.95
N LYS A 74 -15.25 -19.04 -12.64
CA LYS A 74 -15.70 -19.73 -13.87
C LYS A 74 -16.09 -18.73 -14.97
N ILE A 75 -15.39 -17.64 -15.05
CA ILE A 75 -15.51 -16.62 -16.10
C ILE A 75 -14.40 -16.88 -17.10
N THR A 76 -14.76 -17.09 -18.37
CA THR A 76 -13.79 -17.31 -19.43
C THR A 76 -13.17 -15.99 -19.86
N ASP A 77 -11.86 -15.89 -19.77
CA ASP A 77 -11.12 -14.70 -20.20
C ASP A 77 -10.80 -14.77 -21.71
N ASN A 78 -11.82 -14.66 -22.54
CA ASN A 78 -11.66 -14.73 -24.00
C ASN A 78 -11.17 -13.42 -24.65
N GLU A 79 -11.28 -12.30 -23.94
CA GLU A 79 -11.04 -10.94 -24.49
C GLU A 79 -10.02 -10.13 -23.67
N GLY A 80 -9.20 -10.80 -22.85
CA GLY A 80 -8.25 -10.10 -21.96
C GLY A 80 -8.95 -9.41 -20.79
N LEU A 81 -10.02 -10.02 -20.26
CA LEU A 81 -10.81 -9.47 -19.17
C LEU A 81 -9.97 -9.21 -17.92
N GLY A 82 -8.97 -10.05 -17.61
CA GLY A 82 -8.03 -9.81 -16.53
C GLY A 82 -7.27 -8.50 -16.69
N ARG A 83 -6.86 -8.15 -17.91
CA ARG A 83 -6.24 -6.84 -18.18
C ARG A 83 -7.20 -5.69 -18.03
N ILE A 84 -8.47 -5.88 -18.44
CA ILE A 84 -9.51 -4.86 -18.28
C ILE A 84 -9.77 -4.61 -16.80
N VAL A 85 -9.84 -5.65 -15.98
CA VAL A 85 -10.01 -5.55 -14.52
C VAL A 85 -8.87 -4.75 -13.92
N GLN A 86 -7.63 -5.14 -14.20
CA GLN A 86 -6.43 -4.44 -13.75
C GLN A 86 -6.44 -2.95 -14.15
N PHE A 87 -6.66 -2.66 -15.42
CA PHE A 87 -6.64 -1.31 -15.95
C PHE A 87 -7.72 -0.41 -15.31
N ARG A 88 -8.88 -0.99 -15.02
CA ARG A 88 -10.02 -0.26 -14.42
C ARG A 88 -9.99 -0.23 -12.89
N TRP A 89 -9.03 -0.90 -12.25
CA TRP A 89 -9.00 -1.00 -10.79
C TRP A 89 -9.16 0.33 -10.09
N PHE A 90 -8.36 1.29 -10.49
CA PHE A 90 -8.37 2.62 -9.90
C PHE A 90 -9.54 3.51 -10.34
N ASP A 91 -10.38 3.09 -11.29
CA ASP A 91 -11.64 3.79 -11.61
C ASP A 91 -12.72 3.51 -10.54
N PHE A 92 -12.56 2.44 -9.77
CA PHE A 92 -13.52 1.96 -8.79
C PHE A 92 -13.05 2.04 -7.34
N VAL A 93 -11.91 2.67 -7.10
CA VAL A 93 -11.38 2.98 -5.78
C VAL A 93 -11.20 4.47 -5.65
N ASP A 94 -12.02 5.10 -4.82
CA ASP A 94 -11.77 6.47 -4.43
C ASP A 94 -10.74 6.50 -3.30
N SER A 95 -9.72 7.31 -3.51
CA SER A 95 -8.64 7.52 -2.55
C SER A 95 -8.60 8.99 -2.15
N THR A 96 -8.74 9.25 -0.87
CA THR A 96 -8.69 10.61 -0.31
C THR A 96 -7.63 10.71 0.76
N LEU A 97 -7.02 11.88 0.91
CA LEU A 97 -6.11 12.14 2.02
C LEU A 97 -6.89 12.24 3.34
N TYR A 98 -6.29 11.77 4.41
CA TYR A 98 -6.73 12.19 5.73
C TYR A 98 -6.53 13.71 5.87
N PRO A 99 -7.44 14.41 6.56
CA PRO A 99 -7.49 15.89 6.54
C PRO A 99 -6.21 16.60 6.95
N GLU A 100 -5.44 15.99 7.84
CA GLU A 100 -4.21 16.58 8.39
C GLU A 100 -2.95 16.35 7.53
N VAL A 101 -3.00 15.47 6.53
CA VAL A 101 -1.81 15.00 5.80
C VAL A 101 -1.04 16.14 5.14
N LYS A 102 -1.71 16.98 4.35
CA LYS A 102 -1.05 18.09 3.64
C LYS A 102 -0.39 19.07 4.61
N GLU A 103 -1.08 19.41 5.71
CA GLU A 103 -0.56 20.31 6.74
C GLU A 103 0.67 19.72 7.40
N VAL A 104 0.62 18.45 7.84
CA VAL A 104 1.75 17.79 8.51
C VAL A 104 2.96 17.68 7.58
N LEU A 105 2.77 17.22 6.34
CA LEU A 105 3.88 17.08 5.38
C LEU A 105 4.50 18.44 5.07
N SER A 106 3.69 19.48 4.91
CA SER A 106 4.19 20.85 4.72
C SER A 106 5.02 21.33 5.91
N GLU A 107 4.55 21.11 7.13
CA GLU A 107 5.26 21.51 8.36
C GLU A 107 6.60 20.76 8.49
N LEU A 108 6.64 19.44 8.19
CA LEU A 108 7.88 18.67 8.20
C LEU A 108 8.91 19.27 7.22
N LYS A 109 8.48 19.61 6.02
CA LYS A 109 9.36 20.24 5.01
C LYS A 109 9.82 21.63 5.44
N GLN A 110 8.95 22.44 6.05
CA GLN A 110 9.33 23.77 6.58
C GLN A 110 10.37 23.69 7.70
N ARG A 111 10.35 22.62 8.52
CA ARG A 111 11.40 22.33 9.51
C ARG A 111 12.69 21.79 8.90
N GLY A 112 12.77 21.66 7.56
CA GLY A 112 13.95 21.17 6.86
C GLY A 112 14.15 19.67 6.93
N LEU A 113 13.11 18.92 7.33
CA LEU A 113 13.17 17.46 7.40
C LEU A 113 13.00 16.84 6.02
N LYS A 114 13.68 15.72 5.78
CA LYS A 114 13.48 14.88 4.62
C LYS A 114 12.31 13.96 4.85
N VAL A 115 11.44 13.83 3.85
CA VAL A 115 10.24 13.01 3.93
C VAL A 115 10.31 11.89 2.90
N GLY A 116 10.29 10.64 3.35
CA GLY A 116 10.27 9.44 2.50
C GLY A 116 8.93 8.72 2.58
N LEU A 117 8.53 8.07 1.49
CA LEU A 117 7.38 7.19 1.43
C LEU A 117 7.83 5.77 1.11
N ILE A 118 7.45 4.78 1.96
CA ILE A 118 7.67 3.35 1.72
C ILE A 118 6.30 2.65 1.70
N SER A 119 6.01 1.92 0.64
CA SER A 119 4.75 1.16 0.52
C SER A 119 4.98 -0.23 -0.05
N ASN A 120 4.15 -1.21 0.37
CA ASN A 120 4.11 -2.56 -0.21
C ASN A 120 3.31 -2.62 -1.53
N GLY A 121 3.17 -1.51 -2.23
CA GLY A 121 2.64 -1.44 -3.60
C GLY A 121 3.76 -1.21 -4.60
N TYR A 122 3.47 -1.41 -5.88
CA TYR A 122 4.39 -1.01 -6.96
C TYR A 122 4.52 0.51 -7.01
N GLU A 123 5.69 1.03 -7.39
CA GLU A 123 5.92 2.47 -7.47
C GLU A 123 4.94 3.17 -8.44
N GLU A 124 4.58 2.48 -9.52
CA GLU A 124 3.57 2.95 -10.47
C GLU A 124 2.20 3.16 -9.80
N GLU A 125 1.73 2.20 -9.00
CA GLU A 125 0.47 2.30 -8.26
C GLU A 125 0.52 3.39 -7.19
N ILE A 126 1.64 3.49 -6.47
CA ILE A 126 1.84 4.54 -5.48
C ILE A 126 1.68 5.92 -6.13
N ASN A 127 2.34 6.15 -7.27
CA ASN A 127 2.27 7.41 -8.00
C ASN A 127 0.83 7.73 -8.45
N LEU A 128 0.11 6.73 -8.97
CA LEU A 128 -1.29 6.90 -9.40
C LEU A 128 -2.22 7.23 -8.22
N ILE A 129 -2.04 6.57 -7.08
CA ILE A 129 -2.84 6.84 -5.88
C ILE A 129 -2.56 8.25 -5.34
N LEU A 130 -1.29 8.67 -5.33
CA LEU A 130 -0.92 10.03 -4.90
C LEU A 130 -1.55 11.08 -5.81
N GLU A 131 -1.51 10.88 -7.13
CA GLU A 131 -2.13 11.78 -8.10
C GLU A 131 -3.64 11.89 -7.89
N LYS A 132 -4.34 10.75 -7.74
CA LYS A 132 -5.78 10.73 -7.46
C LYS A 132 -6.16 11.41 -6.14
N ALA A 133 -5.30 11.29 -5.13
CA ALA A 133 -5.51 11.91 -3.83
C ALA A 133 -5.08 13.40 -3.79
N ASP A 134 -4.70 13.99 -4.92
CA ASP A 134 -4.21 15.38 -5.02
C ASP A 134 -3.02 15.63 -4.05
N LEU A 135 -2.05 14.71 -4.06
CA LEU A 135 -0.78 14.83 -3.35
C LEU A 135 0.39 14.67 -4.31
N GLU A 136 1.10 15.76 -4.54
CA GLU A 136 2.23 15.76 -5.44
C GLU A 136 3.36 14.83 -4.96
N LYS A 137 3.87 13.98 -5.84
CA LYS A 137 5.01 13.09 -5.54
C LYS A 137 6.27 13.87 -5.12
N THR A 138 6.40 15.12 -5.57
CA THR A 138 7.50 16.03 -5.19
C THR A 138 7.50 16.43 -3.71
N THR A 139 6.41 16.15 -2.99
CA THR A 139 6.33 16.26 -1.54
C THR A 139 7.33 15.31 -0.84
N PHE A 140 7.65 14.18 -1.48
CA PHE A 140 8.55 13.17 -0.95
C PHE A 140 9.94 13.30 -1.58
N ASP A 141 10.97 13.25 -0.75
CA ASP A 141 12.38 13.22 -1.18
C ASP A 141 12.76 11.84 -1.74
N ILE A 142 12.00 10.81 -1.39
CA ILE A 142 12.08 9.46 -1.97
C ILE A 142 10.72 8.75 -1.87
N ILE A 143 10.41 7.97 -2.90
CA ILE A 143 9.32 7.00 -2.90
C ILE A 143 9.93 5.62 -3.13
N VAL A 144 9.55 4.63 -2.31
CA VAL A 144 10.05 3.25 -2.37
C VAL A 144 8.85 2.31 -2.46
N GLY A 145 8.68 1.69 -3.61
CA GLY A 145 7.74 0.61 -3.84
C GLY A 145 8.40 -0.76 -3.69
N VAL A 146 7.59 -1.82 -3.77
CA VAL A 146 8.06 -3.21 -3.70
C VAL A 146 9.05 -3.56 -4.81
N ASP A 147 8.90 -2.97 -5.98
CA ASP A 147 9.72 -3.18 -7.17
C ASP A 147 11.05 -2.40 -7.15
N THR A 148 11.17 -1.38 -6.28
CA THR A 148 12.40 -0.58 -6.15
C THR A 148 13.60 -1.44 -5.74
N ILE A 149 13.44 -2.33 -4.76
CA ILE A 149 14.48 -3.27 -4.31
C ILE A 149 14.01 -4.73 -4.27
N ARG A 150 12.83 -5.00 -4.78
CA ARG A 150 12.20 -6.34 -4.80
C ARG A 150 12.01 -6.95 -3.42
N GLN A 151 11.69 -6.10 -2.46
CA GLN A 151 11.41 -6.45 -1.07
C GLN A 151 10.16 -5.70 -0.57
N THR A 152 9.44 -6.33 0.35
CA THR A 152 8.30 -5.74 1.04
C THR A 152 8.62 -5.49 2.50
N LYS A 153 7.95 -4.53 3.13
CA LYS A 153 7.89 -4.47 4.60
C LYS A 153 7.24 -5.77 5.11
N PRO A 154 7.71 -6.39 6.21
CA PRO A 154 8.64 -5.87 7.23
C PRO A 154 10.13 -6.09 6.96
N ASN A 155 10.56 -6.52 5.77
CA ASN A 155 11.99 -6.74 5.51
C ASN A 155 12.78 -5.45 5.78
N PRO A 156 13.81 -5.49 6.68
CA PRO A 156 14.55 -4.29 7.08
C PRO A 156 15.31 -3.62 5.93
N ASP A 157 15.59 -4.33 4.85
CA ASP A 157 16.37 -3.80 3.73
C ASP A 157 15.63 -2.69 2.98
N ILE A 158 14.27 -2.72 2.94
CA ILE A 158 13.50 -1.64 2.29
C ILE A 158 13.62 -0.32 3.05
N PHE A 159 13.66 -0.39 4.39
CA PHE A 159 13.86 0.78 5.24
C PHE A 159 15.31 1.29 5.14
N LYS A 160 16.31 0.39 5.23
CA LYS A 160 17.73 0.73 5.08
C LYS A 160 18.02 1.37 3.73
N TYR A 161 17.41 0.88 2.67
CA TYR A 161 17.51 1.50 1.34
C TYR A 161 17.03 2.94 1.37
N ALA A 162 15.82 3.19 1.90
CA ALA A 162 15.24 4.53 1.94
C ALA A 162 16.13 5.52 2.70
N ILE A 163 16.56 5.18 3.94
CA ILE A 163 17.43 6.07 4.73
C ILE A 163 18.79 6.28 4.07
N SER A 164 19.36 5.27 3.40
CA SER A 164 20.62 5.41 2.66
C SER A 164 20.49 6.43 1.52
N LYS A 165 19.37 6.38 0.79
CA LYS A 165 19.08 7.33 -0.30
C LYS A 165 18.82 8.75 0.20
N LEU A 166 18.22 8.86 1.36
CA LEU A 166 18.03 10.14 2.05
C LEU A 166 19.32 10.67 2.69
N ASN A 167 20.38 9.85 2.76
CA ASN A 167 21.63 10.18 3.43
C ASN A 167 21.39 10.63 4.89
N VAL A 168 20.66 9.78 5.64
CA VAL A 168 20.40 9.93 7.07
C VAL A 168 20.75 8.64 7.79
N LYS A 169 21.07 8.74 9.09
CA LYS A 169 21.36 7.57 9.91
C LYS A 169 20.04 6.99 10.47
N PRO A 170 20.01 5.69 10.83
CA PRO A 170 18.82 5.07 11.42
C PRO A 170 18.29 5.83 12.65
N GLU A 171 19.19 6.24 13.55
CA GLU A 171 18.86 6.98 14.77
C GLU A 171 18.34 8.40 14.54
N GLU A 172 18.53 8.95 13.34
CA GLU A 172 18.04 10.26 12.90
C GLU A 172 16.70 10.15 12.14
N ALA A 173 16.19 8.92 11.97
CA ALA A 173 14.97 8.65 11.21
C ALA A 173 13.85 8.17 12.13
N MET A 174 12.62 8.52 11.75
CA MET A 174 11.40 8.02 12.35
C MET A 174 10.51 7.46 11.25
N PHE A 175 9.93 6.29 11.47
CA PHE A 175 8.94 5.71 10.57
C PHE A 175 7.57 5.72 11.22
N VAL A 176 6.54 6.02 10.45
CA VAL A 176 5.16 6.05 10.90
C VAL A 176 4.30 5.23 9.93
N GLY A 177 3.56 4.28 10.47
CA GLY A 177 2.64 3.45 9.70
C GLY A 177 1.57 2.83 10.59
N ASP A 178 0.62 2.14 9.98
CA ASP A 178 -0.58 1.61 10.64
C ASP A 178 -0.49 0.11 10.96
N SER A 179 0.47 -0.60 10.35
CA SER A 179 0.66 -2.03 10.57
C SER A 179 1.71 -2.28 11.66
N VAL A 180 1.33 -3.08 12.69
CA VAL A 180 2.28 -3.50 13.73
C VAL A 180 3.45 -4.25 13.11
N GLU A 181 3.17 -5.32 12.35
CA GLU A 181 4.20 -6.18 11.77
C GLU A 181 4.98 -5.47 10.65
N ALA A 182 4.26 -4.96 9.64
CA ALA A 182 4.91 -4.43 8.44
C ALA A 182 5.65 -3.11 8.70
N ASP A 183 5.07 -2.22 9.50
CA ASP A 183 5.56 -0.86 9.68
C ASP A 183 6.38 -0.71 10.96
N TYR A 184 5.75 -0.99 12.11
CA TYR A 184 6.39 -0.75 13.40
C TYR A 184 7.57 -1.68 13.63
N GLU A 185 7.34 -3.00 13.61
CA GLU A 185 8.39 -3.99 13.83
C GLU A 185 9.44 -3.98 12.69
N GLY A 186 8.98 -3.79 11.44
CA GLY A 186 9.87 -3.67 10.29
C GLY A 186 10.87 -2.50 10.43
N ALA A 187 10.40 -1.33 10.86
CA ALA A 187 11.25 -0.16 11.09
C ALA A 187 12.20 -0.35 12.29
N GLU A 188 11.71 -0.87 13.42
CA GLU A 188 12.53 -1.15 14.59
C GLU A 188 13.64 -2.17 14.26
N ASN A 189 13.34 -3.20 13.47
CA ASN A 189 14.33 -4.19 13.00
C ASN A 189 15.37 -3.58 12.04
N ALA A 190 15.07 -2.42 11.44
CA ALA A 190 16.03 -1.65 10.65
C ALA A 190 16.83 -0.64 11.49
N GLY A 191 16.55 -0.54 12.79
CA GLY A 191 17.18 0.41 13.72
C GLY A 191 16.57 1.83 13.65
N ILE A 192 15.39 1.96 13.05
CA ILE A 192 14.67 3.22 12.90
C ILE A 192 13.61 3.32 14.00
N GLN A 193 13.47 4.50 14.62
CA GLN A 193 12.38 4.73 15.57
C GLN A 193 11.03 4.57 14.87
N ALA A 194 10.10 3.78 15.44
CA ALA A 194 8.77 3.59 14.87
C ALA A 194 7.68 4.24 15.74
N LEU A 195 6.64 4.75 15.08
CA LEU A 195 5.37 5.12 15.68
C LEU A 195 4.25 4.35 14.97
N LEU A 196 3.41 3.68 15.76
CA LEU A 196 2.21 3.04 15.24
C LEU A 196 1.08 4.07 15.16
N LEU A 197 0.55 4.29 13.97
CA LEU A 197 -0.62 5.13 13.76
C LEU A 197 -1.89 4.29 13.91
N ASP A 198 -2.53 4.36 15.07
CA ASP A 198 -3.82 3.70 15.31
C ASP A 198 -4.98 4.72 15.32
N ARG A 199 -5.49 4.99 14.13
CA ARG A 199 -6.63 5.91 13.95
C ARG A 199 -7.92 5.43 14.59
N THR A 200 -8.03 4.14 14.86
CA THR A 200 -9.24 3.51 15.40
C THR A 200 -9.23 3.42 16.92
N GLY A 201 -8.06 3.53 17.55
CA GLY A 201 -7.88 3.38 18.99
C GLY A 201 -8.12 1.95 19.48
N ARG A 202 -8.00 0.95 18.60
CA ARG A 202 -8.25 -0.47 18.94
C ARG A 202 -7.00 -1.19 19.46
N ASN A 203 -5.82 -0.67 19.19
CA ASN A 203 -4.58 -1.27 19.66
C ASN A 203 -4.36 -0.94 21.14
N GLN A 204 -4.16 -1.97 21.96
CA GLN A 204 -3.93 -1.86 23.40
C GLN A 204 -2.52 -2.36 23.81
N SER A 205 -1.58 -2.37 22.87
CA SER A 205 -0.19 -2.78 23.12
C SER A 205 0.62 -1.67 23.80
N ASP A 206 1.76 -2.03 24.37
CA ASP A 206 2.74 -1.09 24.94
C ASP A 206 3.62 -0.40 23.89
N LEU A 207 3.19 -0.38 22.62
CA LEU A 207 3.91 0.27 21.53
C LEU A 207 3.79 1.80 21.62
N ARG A 208 4.69 2.51 20.95
CA ARG A 208 4.58 3.95 20.78
C ARG A 208 3.47 4.26 19.77
N ILE A 209 2.29 4.62 20.27
CA ILE A 209 1.08 4.81 19.47
C ILE A 209 0.75 6.29 19.37
N ILE A 210 0.39 6.71 18.15
CA ILE A 210 -0.27 7.99 17.87
C ILE A 210 -1.64 7.72 17.21
N LYS A 211 -2.59 8.62 17.39
CA LYS A 211 -3.94 8.49 16.80
C LYS A 211 -4.15 9.38 15.58
N ASN A 212 -3.28 10.38 15.43
CA ASN A 212 -3.32 11.33 14.35
C ASN A 212 -1.90 11.73 13.93
N LEU A 213 -1.66 11.97 12.66
CA LEU A 213 -0.33 12.34 12.16
C LEU A 213 0.20 13.66 12.74
N LYS A 214 -0.66 14.58 13.18
CA LYS A 214 -0.22 15.82 13.84
C LYS A 214 0.61 15.57 15.11
N GLU A 215 0.38 14.45 15.77
CA GLU A 215 1.14 14.11 16.97
C GLU A 215 2.64 13.89 16.71
N ILE A 216 3.02 13.58 15.46
CA ILE A 216 4.43 13.48 15.05
C ILE A 216 5.16 14.80 15.32
N LEU A 217 4.50 15.93 15.10
CA LEU A 217 5.11 17.26 15.22
C LEU A 217 5.62 17.58 16.64
N SER A 218 5.11 16.88 17.64
CA SER A 218 5.58 16.97 19.03
C SER A 218 6.66 15.94 19.38
N GLN A 219 6.92 14.96 18.51
CA GLN A 219 7.91 13.90 18.72
C GLN A 219 9.27 14.23 18.06
N ILE A 220 9.28 15.24 17.22
CA ILE A 220 10.47 15.70 16.49
C ILE A 220 10.89 17.08 17.01
N ALA A 221 12.19 17.22 17.29
CA ALA A 221 12.77 18.46 17.78
C ALA A 221 12.83 19.54 16.68
#